data_baaa7be0bc75541a9f81661c610b17e1
#
_entry.id   baaa7be0bc75541a9f81661c610b17e1
#
_cell.length_a   1.000
_cell.length_b   1.000
_cell.length_c   1.000
_cell.angle_alpha   90.00
_cell.angle_beta   90.00
_cell.angle_gamma   90.00
#
_symmetry.space_group_name_H-M   'P 1'
#
loop_
_entity.id
_entity.type
_entity.pdbx_description
1 polymer ?
#
loop_
_entity_poly.entity_id
_entity_poly.type
_entity_poly.pdbx_seq_one_letter_code
_entity_poly.pdbx_strand_id
1 'polypeptide(L)'
;MPPRLRGQRQNSEGEFLDHFCTTSTIKSKRESDTESLHRVPIRSTTMPESQRSISVSLLLALPVILEVGRVRACRLGSATECEKAPFVPGYNLAGEGFDVVRMRRTGAYVINVKGHLADNNTCTLCPNRFHKGQIQKLPSSVLDWRPFSRCSKELSSALHHSVDSLLRSSSSLVNNNWGVGLSLDQIGKVVLGGSRSDLAKFARSQHNVDRATFAIHEITCTYYSYRLADHPQLSAAFTKHLKGLPRNTITSQSRALYRRLIDTYGTHYIHQVQLGGKVRRITAFRTCLATLKGFSEAEIKKCLNAELRMALGFLPANASYSNKCDMLMKGNMSMGFYQGFMTHKIEVTGGEKYFPDILYQQDPSDAYHSWMNSLQDNPDVVSYAIFPLHHLVEDSQISANLRAIISEYIQENKLQGDQLGLKNCSPTPNLDHNCCPLRAGRGALKLEIHRAASLKADTFTKTDAYVKIFYNGIYEETATVLDDDNPVWNATYYFGSVEVGQELRFEVWDRDVLYNDQAGVCIIFPERGTHSLSCQLRKGVLYFSYSIKCDAHLSGFRCGRYSPTAE
;
A
#
# COMPACT_ATOMS: atom_id res chain seq x y z
N MET A 1 -18.44 -29.29 45.71
CA MET A 1 -19.83 -29.15 46.26
C MET A 1 -20.17 -27.67 46.24
N PRO A 2 -21.29 -27.27 45.60
CA PRO A 2 -21.73 -25.88 45.49
C PRO A 2 -22.73 -25.51 46.59
N PRO A 3 -23.17 -24.24 46.61
CA PRO A 3 -24.59 -24.12 46.22
C PRO A 3 -24.90 -23.05 45.17
N ARG A 4 -25.90 -23.40 44.38
CA ARG A 4 -26.71 -22.56 43.48
C ARG A 4 -27.59 -21.59 44.29
N LEU A 5 -27.89 -20.42 43.71
CA LEU A 5 -29.18 -19.73 43.90
C LEU A 5 -29.71 -19.20 42.57
N ARG A 6 -31.00 -19.46 42.41
CA ARG A 6 -31.91 -19.17 41.29
C ARG A 6 -32.60 -17.80 41.47
N GLY A 7 -33.11 -17.31 40.35
CA GLY A 7 -34.32 -16.47 40.27
C GLY A 7 -34.03 -15.06 39.77
N GLN A 8 -34.73 -14.38 38.88
CA GLN A 8 -36.06 -14.60 38.30
C GLN A 8 -36.16 -13.74 37.04
N ARG A 9 -36.98 -14.17 36.10
CA ARG A 9 -37.46 -13.42 34.92
C ARG A 9 -38.35 -12.24 35.36
N GLN A 10 -38.30 -11.15 34.61
CA GLN A 10 -39.49 -10.36 34.31
C GLN A 10 -39.44 -9.84 32.88
N ASN A 11 -40.48 -10.20 32.13
CA ASN A 11 -40.86 -9.67 30.83
C ASN A 11 -41.46 -8.27 31.02
N SER A 12 -41.27 -7.38 30.06
CA SER A 12 -42.31 -6.39 29.72
C SER A 12 -42.21 -6.09 28.23
N GLU A 13 -43.28 -6.41 27.55
CA GLU A 13 -43.66 -6.02 26.18
C GLU A 13 -44.05 -4.53 26.16
N GLY A 14 -43.98 -3.93 24.98
CA GLY A 14 -44.55 -2.60 24.69
C GLY A 14 -43.86 -2.02 23.44
N GLU A 15 -44.34 -2.35 22.28
CA GLU A 15 -45.20 -1.62 21.33
C GLU A 15 -44.55 -0.45 20.58
N PHE A 16 -44.46 -0.66 19.23
CA PHE A 16 -44.84 0.19 18.10
C PHE A 16 -44.54 1.69 18.16
N LEU A 17 -43.77 2.14 17.12
CA LEU A 17 -44.24 3.16 16.20
C LEU A 17 -43.36 3.28 14.96
N ASP A 18 -43.98 3.03 13.80
CA ASP A 18 -43.55 3.41 12.48
C ASP A 18 -43.30 4.92 12.36
N HIS A 19 -42.22 5.34 11.72
CA HIS A 19 -42.23 6.60 10.97
C HIS A 19 -41.27 6.61 9.79
N PHE A 20 -41.90 6.50 8.61
CA PHE A 20 -41.68 7.25 7.37
C PHE A 20 -40.26 7.45 6.81
N CYS A 21 -40.08 6.71 5.76
CA CYS A 21 -39.21 7.00 4.62
C CYS A 21 -39.55 8.36 3.99
N THR A 22 -38.65 9.34 3.97
CA THR A 22 -38.73 10.51 3.12
C THR A 22 -37.53 10.58 2.20
N THR A 23 -37.79 10.28 0.95
CA THR A 23 -36.93 10.53 -0.21
C THR A 23 -36.74 12.06 -0.38
N SER A 24 -35.54 12.56 -0.22
CA SER A 24 -35.19 13.91 -0.64
C SER A 24 -34.55 13.91 -2.01
N THR A 25 -35.36 14.31 -2.98
CA THR A 25 -34.97 14.61 -4.36
C THR A 25 -34.17 15.91 -4.39
N ILE A 26 -32.87 15.84 -4.72
CA ILE A 26 -32.08 17.06 -4.98
C ILE A 26 -32.34 17.50 -6.41
N LYS A 27 -33.11 18.57 -6.57
CA LYS A 27 -33.26 19.32 -7.82
C LYS A 27 -31.96 20.10 -8.10
N SER A 28 -31.29 19.79 -9.20
CA SER A 28 -30.25 20.63 -9.75
C SER A 28 -30.88 21.88 -10.40
N LYS A 29 -30.55 23.04 -9.85
CA LYS A 29 -30.83 24.33 -10.45
C LYS A 29 -29.81 24.57 -11.57
N ARG A 30 -30.27 24.62 -12.82
CA ARG A 30 -29.56 25.22 -13.95
C ARG A 30 -29.75 26.72 -13.84
N GLU A 31 -28.70 27.45 -13.61
CA GLU A 31 -28.62 28.89 -13.93
C GLU A 31 -28.15 29.01 -15.39
N SER A 32 -28.97 29.71 -16.16
CA SER A 32 -28.71 30.12 -17.53
C SER A 32 -28.09 31.50 -17.51
N ASP A 33 -26.81 31.63 -17.80
CA ASP A 33 -26.22 32.93 -18.16
C ASP A 33 -26.13 33.01 -19.68
N THR A 34 -26.93 33.92 -20.21
CA THR A 34 -26.91 34.40 -21.57
C THR A 34 -25.83 35.45 -21.71
N GLU A 35 -24.73 35.14 -22.38
CA GLU A 35 -23.81 36.19 -22.88
C GLU A 35 -23.92 36.32 -24.39
N SER A 36 -24.07 37.57 -24.80
CA SER A 36 -24.36 38.09 -26.10
C SER A 36 -23.24 37.82 -27.13
N LEU A 37 -23.61 37.22 -28.24
CA LEU A 37 -22.78 37.08 -29.44
C LEU A 37 -22.76 38.40 -30.23
N HIS A 38 -21.64 39.10 -30.24
CA HIS A 38 -21.34 40.16 -31.22
C HIS A 38 -21.03 39.54 -32.59
N ARG A 39 -21.93 39.76 -33.56
CA ARG A 39 -21.72 39.48 -34.98
C ARG A 39 -20.77 40.51 -35.59
N VAL A 40 -19.66 40.03 -36.16
CA VAL A 40 -18.78 40.78 -37.06
C VAL A 40 -19.24 40.49 -38.50
N PRO A 41 -19.47 41.50 -39.38
CA PRO A 41 -19.93 41.27 -40.73
C PRO A 41 -18.79 40.81 -41.68
N ILE A 42 -19.04 39.77 -42.41
CA ILE A 42 -18.16 39.30 -43.50
C ILE A 42 -18.41 40.19 -44.73
N ARG A 43 -17.37 40.90 -45.14
CA ARG A 43 -17.34 41.63 -46.42
C ARG A 43 -17.03 40.65 -47.54
N SER A 44 -17.99 40.53 -48.48
CA SER A 44 -17.80 39.86 -49.77
C SER A 44 -17.00 40.75 -50.70
N THR A 45 -15.84 40.28 -51.15
CA THR A 45 -15.13 40.89 -52.28
C THR A 45 -15.25 39.93 -53.48
N THR A 46 -15.98 40.40 -54.50
CA THR A 46 -16.07 39.83 -55.82
C THR A 46 -14.76 39.95 -56.58
N MET A 47 -14.23 38.82 -57.13
CA MET A 47 -13.18 38.83 -58.11
C MET A 47 -13.71 38.82 -59.55
N PRO A 48 -13.04 39.45 -60.51
CA PRO A 48 -13.49 39.48 -61.89
C PRO A 48 -13.03 38.23 -62.66
N GLU A 49 -13.91 37.79 -63.57
CA GLU A 49 -13.69 36.78 -64.61
C GLU A 49 -12.56 37.20 -65.56
N SER A 50 -11.56 36.32 -65.71
CA SER A 50 -10.65 36.35 -66.85
C SER A 50 -10.65 34.96 -67.49
N GLN A 51 -11.28 34.90 -68.67
CA GLN A 51 -11.24 33.76 -69.57
C GLN A 51 -9.81 33.55 -70.08
N ARG A 52 -9.25 32.34 -69.84
CA ARG A 52 -8.19 31.77 -70.67
C ARG A 52 -8.44 30.30 -70.89
N SER A 53 -8.63 29.98 -72.15
CA SER A 53 -8.69 28.66 -72.75
C SER A 53 -7.38 27.90 -72.46
N ILE A 54 -7.48 26.71 -71.87
CA ILE A 54 -6.35 25.78 -71.75
C ILE A 54 -6.71 24.46 -72.40
N SER A 55 -5.87 24.09 -73.29
CA SER A 55 -5.83 22.89 -74.11
C SER A 55 -6.03 21.62 -73.29
N VAL A 56 -6.82 20.72 -73.79
CA VAL A 56 -6.98 19.34 -73.29
C VAL A 56 -5.68 18.58 -73.60
N SER A 57 -4.79 18.46 -72.62
CA SER A 57 -3.72 17.47 -72.63
C SER A 57 -4.19 16.27 -71.82
N LEU A 58 -4.35 15.18 -72.54
CA LEU A 58 -4.66 13.86 -72.04
C LEU A 58 -3.53 13.34 -71.14
N LEU A 59 -3.60 13.63 -69.85
CA LEU A 59 -2.75 13.01 -68.85
C LEU A 59 -3.45 11.73 -68.38
N LEU A 60 -2.90 10.60 -68.77
CA LEU A 60 -3.15 9.28 -68.20
C LEU A 60 -2.83 9.36 -66.70
N ALA A 61 -3.84 9.63 -65.87
CA ALA A 61 -3.76 9.46 -64.43
C ALA A 61 -3.69 7.97 -64.14
N LEU A 62 -2.50 7.43 -63.91
CA LEU A 62 -2.31 6.19 -63.19
C LEU A 62 -3.08 6.32 -61.83
N PRO A 63 -3.98 5.37 -61.50
CA PRO A 63 -4.53 5.29 -60.17
C PRO A 63 -3.35 4.93 -59.24
N VAL A 64 -2.80 5.91 -58.53
CA VAL A 64 -2.09 5.64 -57.29
C VAL A 64 -3.08 5.01 -56.38
N ILE A 65 -3.15 3.69 -56.39
CA ILE A 65 -3.86 2.91 -55.38
C ILE A 65 -3.12 3.23 -54.09
N LEU A 66 -3.67 4.18 -53.34
CA LEU A 66 -3.42 4.30 -51.92
C LEU A 66 -3.85 2.94 -51.33
N GLU A 67 -2.91 2.01 -51.18
CA GLU A 67 -3.05 0.91 -50.25
C GLU A 67 -3.13 1.51 -48.83
N VAL A 68 -4.29 2.07 -48.53
CA VAL A 68 -4.73 2.25 -47.15
C VAL A 68 -4.68 0.85 -46.58
N GLY A 69 -3.67 0.59 -45.76
CA GLY A 69 -3.39 -0.71 -45.18
C GLY A 69 -4.63 -1.24 -44.49
N ARG A 70 -5.43 -2.02 -45.24
CA ARG A 70 -6.51 -2.79 -44.66
C ARG A 70 -5.88 -3.68 -43.60
N VAL A 71 -6.12 -3.39 -42.33
CA VAL A 71 -5.88 -4.33 -41.26
C VAL A 71 -6.62 -5.61 -41.64
N ARG A 72 -5.87 -6.57 -42.20
CA ARG A 72 -6.49 -7.85 -42.61
C ARG A 72 -6.98 -8.52 -41.35
N ALA A 73 -8.26 -8.86 -41.29
CA ALA A 73 -8.82 -9.66 -40.20
C ALA A 73 -8.18 -11.05 -40.16
N CYS A 74 -8.26 -11.73 -39.01
CA CYS A 74 -7.88 -13.13 -38.94
C CYS A 74 -8.71 -13.94 -39.94
N ARG A 75 -8.11 -15.00 -40.53
CA ARG A 75 -8.75 -15.90 -41.50
C ARG A 75 -8.50 -17.36 -41.14
N LEU A 76 -9.28 -18.25 -41.68
CA LEU A 76 -9.00 -19.67 -41.63
C LEU A 76 -7.87 -20.01 -42.63
N GLY A 77 -6.93 -20.82 -42.21
CA GLY A 77 -5.87 -21.37 -43.04
C GLY A 77 -5.99 -22.87 -43.21
N SER A 78 -5.40 -23.38 -44.30
CA SER A 78 -5.23 -24.83 -44.53
C SER A 78 -4.23 -25.45 -43.55
N ALA A 79 -4.29 -26.76 -43.37
CA ALA A 79 -3.34 -27.47 -42.50
C ALA A 79 -1.88 -27.15 -42.82
N THR A 80 -1.53 -27.07 -44.11
CA THR A 80 -0.16 -26.74 -44.56
C THR A 80 0.25 -25.31 -44.27
N GLU A 81 -0.65 -24.33 -44.34
CA GLU A 81 -0.40 -22.95 -43.94
C GLU A 81 -0.22 -22.86 -42.40
N CYS A 82 -1.06 -23.56 -41.66
CA CYS A 82 -1.05 -23.62 -40.21
C CYS A 82 0.26 -24.21 -39.65
N GLU A 83 0.75 -25.27 -40.30
CA GLU A 83 2.02 -25.91 -39.89
C GLU A 83 3.20 -24.94 -39.98
N LYS A 84 3.26 -24.18 -41.07
CA LYS A 84 4.36 -23.23 -41.36
C LYS A 84 4.29 -21.94 -40.53
N ALA A 85 3.09 -21.52 -40.12
CA ALA A 85 2.93 -20.27 -39.40
C ALA A 85 3.45 -20.38 -37.95
N PRO A 86 4.22 -19.42 -37.43
CA PRO A 86 4.55 -19.38 -36.00
C PRO A 86 3.33 -19.04 -35.17
N PHE A 87 3.36 -19.36 -33.89
CA PHE A 87 2.35 -18.90 -32.94
C PHE A 87 2.49 -17.39 -32.67
N VAL A 88 1.39 -16.76 -32.30
CA VAL A 88 1.39 -15.38 -31.78
C VAL A 88 2.20 -15.28 -30.49
N PRO A 89 2.86 -14.13 -30.20
CA PRO A 89 3.57 -13.94 -28.95
C PRO A 89 2.68 -14.14 -27.73
N GLY A 90 3.18 -14.87 -26.72
CA GLY A 90 2.46 -15.14 -25.49
C GLY A 90 1.24 -16.08 -25.63
N TYR A 91 1.13 -16.84 -26.71
CA TYR A 91 0.01 -17.76 -27.00
C TYR A 91 -0.28 -18.75 -25.87
N ASN A 92 0.71 -19.07 -25.07
CA ASN A 92 0.68 -20.06 -23.99
C ASN A 92 0.53 -19.44 -22.59
N LEU A 93 0.21 -18.16 -22.48
CA LEU A 93 0.11 -17.46 -21.19
C LEU A 93 -1.31 -17.50 -20.59
N ALA A 94 -2.33 -17.91 -21.36
CA ALA A 94 -3.62 -18.31 -20.82
C ALA A 94 -3.72 -19.85 -20.74
N GLY A 95 -4.72 -20.34 -20.01
CA GLY A 95 -4.95 -21.79 -19.84
C GLY A 95 -4.05 -22.46 -18.82
N GLU A 96 -3.17 -21.72 -18.20
CA GLU A 96 -2.36 -22.17 -17.06
C GLU A 96 -3.17 -22.09 -15.75
N GLY A 97 -2.85 -22.96 -14.80
CA GLY A 97 -3.40 -22.91 -13.45
C GLY A 97 -2.88 -21.71 -12.65
N PHE A 98 -3.71 -21.20 -11.76
CA PHE A 98 -3.43 -20.03 -10.93
C PHE A 98 -3.82 -20.25 -9.47
N ASP A 99 -2.90 -19.99 -8.55
CA ASP A 99 -3.17 -20.04 -7.11
C ASP A 99 -3.49 -18.64 -6.59
N VAL A 100 -4.76 -18.40 -6.26
CA VAL A 100 -5.23 -17.09 -5.78
C VAL A 100 -4.70 -16.74 -4.38
N VAL A 101 -4.36 -17.73 -3.56
CA VAL A 101 -3.77 -17.54 -2.23
C VAL A 101 -2.34 -17.01 -2.33
N ARG A 102 -1.58 -17.55 -3.27
CA ARG A 102 -0.19 -17.15 -3.56
C ARG A 102 -0.11 -16.03 -4.60
N MET A 103 -1.21 -15.73 -5.28
CA MET A 103 -1.32 -14.76 -6.38
C MET A 103 -0.28 -15.00 -7.47
N ARG A 104 -0.17 -16.24 -7.94
CA ARG A 104 0.81 -16.64 -8.96
C ARG A 104 0.33 -17.80 -9.83
N ARG A 105 0.89 -17.88 -11.03
CA ARG A 105 0.76 -19.03 -11.93
C ARG A 105 1.44 -20.27 -11.32
N THR A 106 0.92 -21.45 -11.64
CA THR A 106 1.44 -22.73 -11.09
C THR A 106 2.47 -23.39 -11.99
N GLY A 107 2.58 -23.00 -13.26
CA GLY A 107 3.42 -23.67 -14.27
C GLY A 107 2.75 -24.89 -14.89
N ALA A 108 1.57 -25.28 -14.43
CA ALA A 108 0.84 -26.45 -14.93
C ALA A 108 -0.35 -26.04 -15.81
N TYR A 109 -0.39 -26.54 -17.04
CA TYR A 109 -1.46 -26.22 -17.98
C TYR A 109 -2.72 -27.05 -17.70
N VAL A 110 -3.82 -26.35 -17.53
CA VAL A 110 -5.16 -26.89 -17.40
C VAL A 110 -5.80 -27.09 -18.78
N ILE A 111 -5.55 -26.13 -19.70
CA ILE A 111 -6.08 -26.10 -21.07
C ILE A 111 -5.01 -26.53 -22.06
N ASN A 112 -5.42 -27.17 -23.15
CA ASN A 112 -4.54 -27.49 -24.25
C ASN A 112 -4.27 -26.25 -25.11
N VAL A 113 -3.11 -25.62 -24.89
CA VAL A 113 -2.65 -24.44 -25.64
C VAL A 113 -1.70 -24.76 -26.79
N LYS A 114 -1.36 -26.05 -26.99
CA LYS A 114 -0.47 -26.50 -28.06
C LYS A 114 -1.25 -26.91 -29.32
N GLY A 115 -2.51 -27.36 -29.15
CA GLY A 115 -3.39 -27.67 -30.28
C GLY A 115 -3.73 -26.41 -31.08
N HIS A 116 -3.59 -26.47 -32.38
CA HIS A 116 -3.90 -25.33 -33.27
C HIS A 116 -4.82 -25.70 -34.43
N LEU A 117 -5.01 -26.97 -34.71
CA LEU A 117 -5.95 -27.45 -35.72
C LEU A 117 -7.33 -27.71 -35.09
N ALA A 118 -8.37 -27.27 -35.77
CA ALA A 118 -9.74 -27.68 -35.50
C ALA A 118 -10.01 -29.06 -36.13
N ASP A 119 -11.18 -29.66 -35.83
CA ASP A 119 -11.59 -30.98 -36.35
C ASP A 119 -11.63 -31.07 -37.88
N ASN A 120 -11.81 -29.95 -38.56
CA ASN A 120 -11.81 -29.82 -40.02
C ASN A 120 -10.41 -29.56 -40.61
N ASN A 121 -9.33 -29.78 -39.86
CA ASN A 121 -7.93 -29.52 -40.23
C ASN A 121 -7.64 -28.06 -40.67
N THR A 122 -8.37 -27.08 -40.14
CA THR A 122 -8.08 -25.67 -40.33
C THR A 122 -7.57 -25.03 -39.05
N CYS A 123 -6.91 -23.87 -39.14
CA CYS A 123 -6.56 -23.04 -37.97
C CYS A 123 -6.88 -21.58 -38.24
N THR A 124 -6.88 -20.77 -37.18
CA THR A 124 -7.01 -19.32 -37.27
C THR A 124 -5.63 -18.69 -37.49
N LEU A 125 -5.47 -17.94 -38.57
CA LEU A 125 -4.28 -17.20 -38.96
C LEU A 125 -4.55 -15.70 -38.84
N CYS A 126 -3.74 -15.00 -38.05
CA CYS A 126 -3.90 -13.57 -37.79
C CYS A 126 -2.65 -12.79 -38.19
N PRO A 127 -2.77 -11.63 -38.85
CA PRO A 127 -1.65 -10.74 -39.12
C PRO A 127 -1.26 -9.98 -37.86
N ASN A 128 0.01 -9.99 -37.51
CA ASN A 128 0.54 -9.23 -36.38
C ASN A 128 1.16 -7.91 -36.84
N ARG A 129 0.51 -6.80 -36.54
CA ARG A 129 0.97 -5.46 -36.94
C ARG A 129 2.30 -5.05 -36.31
N PHE A 130 2.65 -5.60 -35.15
CA PHE A 130 3.94 -5.33 -34.48
C PHE A 130 5.09 -6.11 -35.12
N HIS A 131 4.78 -7.17 -35.88
CA HIS A 131 5.71 -7.99 -36.65
C HIS A 131 5.55 -7.75 -38.17
N LYS A 132 5.39 -6.49 -38.59
CA LYS A 132 5.28 -6.08 -40.01
C LYS A 132 4.17 -6.82 -40.79
N GLY A 133 3.10 -7.21 -40.11
CA GLY A 133 2.00 -7.96 -40.72
C GLY A 133 2.25 -9.46 -40.92
N GLN A 134 3.29 -10.02 -40.30
CA GLN A 134 3.54 -11.47 -40.34
C GLN A 134 2.30 -12.24 -39.93
N ILE A 135 1.98 -13.27 -40.72
CA ILE A 135 0.85 -14.17 -40.43
C ILE A 135 1.28 -15.17 -39.36
N GLN A 136 0.50 -15.20 -38.28
CA GLN A 136 0.76 -16.04 -37.11
C GLN A 136 -0.47 -16.86 -36.76
N LYS A 137 -0.31 -18.07 -36.22
CA LYS A 137 -1.40 -18.96 -35.83
C LYS A 137 -1.80 -18.79 -34.38
N LEU A 138 -3.09 -19.04 -34.11
CA LEU A 138 -3.62 -19.13 -32.74
C LEU A 138 -3.75 -20.60 -32.29
N PRO A 139 -3.64 -20.89 -31.00
CA PRO A 139 -4.16 -22.13 -30.44
C PRO A 139 -5.66 -22.27 -30.71
N SER A 140 -6.16 -23.50 -30.92
CA SER A 140 -7.59 -23.77 -31.15
C SER A 140 -8.49 -23.34 -29.98
N SER A 141 -7.93 -23.27 -28.77
CA SER A 141 -8.61 -22.81 -27.54
C SER A 141 -8.68 -21.29 -27.40
N VAL A 142 -8.00 -20.50 -28.27
CA VAL A 142 -7.91 -19.04 -28.18
C VAL A 142 -8.92 -18.36 -29.07
N LEU A 143 -9.67 -17.41 -28.49
CA LEU A 143 -10.60 -16.52 -29.19
C LEU A 143 -10.18 -15.05 -29.01
N ASP A 144 -10.71 -14.18 -29.86
CA ASP A 144 -10.64 -12.72 -29.74
C ASP A 144 -9.21 -12.17 -29.55
N TRP A 145 -8.22 -12.79 -30.17
CA TRP A 145 -6.87 -12.25 -30.14
C TRP A 145 -6.79 -10.90 -30.86
N ARG A 146 -6.24 -9.91 -30.17
CA ARG A 146 -6.16 -8.52 -30.68
C ARG A 146 -4.79 -7.92 -30.36
N PRO A 147 -4.01 -7.52 -31.38
CA PRO A 147 -2.84 -6.69 -31.18
C PRO A 147 -3.29 -5.23 -31.01
N PHE A 148 -2.99 -4.61 -29.87
CA PHE A 148 -3.23 -3.20 -29.62
C PHE A 148 -2.14 -2.64 -28.71
N SER A 149 -1.80 -1.36 -28.85
CA SER A 149 -0.81 -0.73 -27.97
C SER A 149 -1.49 0.26 -27.06
N ARG A 150 -1.33 0.01 -25.75
CA ARG A 150 -1.74 0.94 -24.71
C ARG A 150 -0.63 1.00 -23.67
N CYS A 151 0.28 1.97 -23.83
CA CYS A 151 1.31 2.25 -22.86
C CYS A 151 0.94 3.50 -22.07
N SER A 152 0.92 3.41 -20.76
CA SER A 152 0.83 4.59 -19.91
C SER A 152 2.19 5.30 -19.96
N LYS A 153 2.18 6.58 -20.39
CA LYS A 153 3.35 7.46 -20.26
C LYS A 153 3.44 8.10 -18.86
N GLU A 154 2.44 7.86 -18.05
CA GLU A 154 2.37 8.38 -16.69
C GLU A 154 2.61 7.27 -15.68
N LEU A 155 3.47 7.56 -14.73
CA LEU A 155 3.72 6.69 -13.59
C LEU A 155 2.52 6.79 -12.64
N SER A 156 1.75 5.70 -12.51
CA SER A 156 0.69 5.64 -11.51
C SER A 156 1.30 5.55 -10.11
N SER A 157 0.67 6.20 -9.13
CA SER A 157 1.17 6.15 -7.76
C SER A 157 0.04 6.10 -6.73
N ALA A 158 0.16 5.20 -5.76
CA ALA A 158 -0.80 5.01 -4.68
C ALA A 158 -0.10 4.86 -3.32
N LEU A 159 -0.80 5.25 -2.24
CA LEU A 159 -0.39 5.02 -0.85
C LEU A 159 -1.30 3.99 -0.19
N HIS A 160 -0.71 3.13 0.62
CA HIS A 160 -1.39 2.10 1.39
C HIS A 160 -0.86 2.11 2.82
N HIS A 161 -1.75 2.36 3.79
CA HIS A 161 -1.40 2.52 5.20
C HIS A 161 -1.48 1.22 6.01
N SER A 162 -1.76 0.10 5.33
CA SER A 162 -1.86 -1.22 5.97
C SER A 162 -1.51 -2.34 4.99
N VAL A 163 -1.17 -3.51 5.52
CA VAL A 163 -0.98 -4.73 4.73
C VAL A 163 -2.28 -5.08 3.97
N ASP A 164 -3.44 -4.92 4.62
CA ASP A 164 -4.75 -5.15 4.01
C ASP A 164 -4.98 -4.29 2.76
N SER A 165 -4.83 -2.97 2.86
CA SER A 165 -5.05 -2.06 1.74
C SER A 165 -4.09 -2.31 0.57
N LEU A 166 -2.83 -2.66 0.87
CA LEU A 166 -1.83 -3.01 -0.12
C LEU A 166 -2.19 -4.30 -0.87
N LEU A 167 -2.59 -5.35 -0.16
CA LEU A 167 -2.95 -6.63 -0.77
C LEU A 167 -4.24 -6.56 -1.58
N ARG A 168 -5.26 -5.83 -1.10
CA ARG A 168 -6.49 -5.59 -1.85
C ARG A 168 -6.22 -4.83 -3.16
N SER A 169 -5.38 -3.81 -3.12
CA SER A 169 -4.96 -3.09 -4.33
C SER A 169 -4.19 -4.01 -5.29
N SER A 170 -3.35 -4.89 -4.78
CA SER A 170 -2.61 -5.84 -5.61
C SER A 170 -3.50 -6.93 -6.22
N SER A 171 -4.54 -7.38 -5.51
CA SER A 171 -5.49 -8.37 -6.02
C SER A 171 -6.39 -7.83 -7.15
N SER A 172 -6.47 -6.50 -7.30
CA SER A 172 -7.20 -5.88 -8.43
C SER A 172 -6.54 -6.11 -9.81
N LEU A 173 -5.32 -6.64 -9.85
CA LEU A 173 -4.68 -7.13 -11.08
C LEU A 173 -5.35 -8.40 -11.62
N VAL A 174 -6.02 -9.13 -10.75
CA VAL A 174 -6.91 -10.22 -11.07
C VAL A 174 -8.32 -9.65 -11.09
N ASN A 175 -9.06 -9.86 -12.17
CA ASN A 175 -10.44 -9.38 -12.28
C ASN A 175 -11.22 -9.69 -11.00
N ASN A 176 -11.94 -8.72 -10.43
CA ASN A 176 -12.58 -8.78 -9.11
C ASN A 176 -13.58 -9.93 -8.88
N ASN A 177 -13.86 -10.72 -9.91
CA ASN A 177 -14.84 -11.80 -9.89
C ASN A 177 -14.25 -13.19 -9.62
N TRP A 178 -12.97 -13.30 -9.21
CA TRP A 178 -12.34 -14.60 -8.97
C TRP A 178 -13.06 -15.44 -7.90
N GLY A 179 -13.72 -14.82 -6.93
CA GLY A 179 -14.48 -15.51 -5.89
C GLY A 179 -15.88 -15.96 -6.30
N VAL A 180 -16.36 -15.61 -7.50
CA VAL A 180 -17.71 -15.97 -7.97
C VAL A 180 -17.83 -17.48 -8.11
N GLY A 181 -18.91 -18.01 -7.53
CA GLY A 181 -19.16 -19.46 -7.52
C GLY A 181 -18.45 -20.21 -6.39
N LEU A 182 -17.63 -19.57 -5.56
CA LEU A 182 -17.02 -20.16 -4.36
C LEU A 182 -17.82 -19.77 -3.10
N SER A 183 -17.83 -20.66 -2.11
CA SER A 183 -18.43 -20.38 -0.79
C SER A 183 -17.38 -19.74 0.10
N LEU A 184 -17.23 -18.42 0.01
CA LEU A 184 -16.25 -17.65 0.77
C LEU A 184 -16.98 -16.68 1.71
N ASP A 185 -16.72 -16.80 3.01
CA ASP A 185 -17.24 -15.88 4.01
C ASP A 185 -16.54 -14.52 3.83
N GLN A 186 -17.25 -13.56 3.27
CA GLN A 186 -16.78 -12.18 3.14
C GLN A 186 -17.14 -11.39 4.40
N ILE A 187 -16.40 -11.58 5.47
CA ILE A 187 -16.51 -10.75 6.67
C ILE A 187 -15.43 -9.66 6.60
N GLY A 188 -15.84 -8.46 6.38
CA GLY A 188 -15.21 -7.12 6.27
C GLY A 188 -13.69 -6.94 6.38
N LYS A 189 -13.00 -7.59 7.32
CA LYS A 189 -11.56 -7.37 7.62
C LYS A 189 -10.69 -8.60 7.34
N VAL A 190 -11.00 -9.36 6.28
CA VAL A 190 -10.26 -10.57 5.92
C VAL A 190 -9.69 -10.45 4.52
N VAL A 191 -8.41 -10.75 4.35
CA VAL A 191 -7.75 -10.86 3.05
C VAL A 191 -7.68 -12.33 2.66
N LEU A 192 -8.37 -12.69 1.59
CA LEU A 192 -8.41 -14.03 1.03
C LEU A 192 -7.42 -14.18 -0.14
N GLY A 193 -7.48 -13.27 -1.10
CA GLY A 193 -6.57 -13.28 -2.26
C GLY A 193 -5.20 -12.72 -1.93
N GLY A 194 -4.13 -13.41 -2.34
CA GLY A 194 -2.76 -12.97 -2.14
C GLY A 194 -2.23 -13.07 -0.71
N SER A 195 -2.93 -13.72 0.18
CA SER A 195 -2.57 -13.83 1.61
C SER A 195 -1.20 -14.46 1.88
N ARG A 196 -0.74 -15.34 0.98
CA ARG A 196 0.61 -15.95 0.99
C ARG A 196 1.49 -15.54 -0.19
N SER A 197 1.16 -14.44 -0.86
CA SER A 197 2.00 -13.88 -1.93
C SER A 197 3.34 -13.37 -1.39
N ASP A 198 4.30 -13.19 -2.29
CA ASP A 198 5.59 -12.58 -1.92
C ASP A 198 5.43 -11.10 -1.53
N LEU A 199 4.39 -10.43 -2.03
CA LEU A 199 4.00 -9.12 -1.57
C LEU A 199 3.49 -9.14 -0.12
N ALA A 200 2.67 -10.14 0.24
CA ALA A 200 2.19 -10.30 1.61
C ALA A 200 3.34 -10.56 2.59
N LYS A 201 4.31 -11.41 2.21
CA LYS A 201 5.51 -11.65 3.00
C LYS A 201 6.33 -10.38 3.20
N PHE A 202 6.58 -9.63 2.13
CA PHE A 202 7.28 -8.35 2.17
C PHE A 202 6.55 -7.35 3.07
N ALA A 203 5.26 -7.12 2.84
CA ALA A 203 4.47 -6.15 3.60
C ALA A 203 4.45 -6.48 5.10
N ARG A 204 4.24 -7.75 5.45
CA ARG A 204 4.24 -8.21 6.85
C ARG A 204 5.62 -8.11 7.49
N SER A 205 6.70 -8.44 6.78
CA SER A 205 8.06 -8.31 7.32
C SER A 205 8.37 -6.86 7.67
N GLN A 206 7.96 -5.90 6.83
CA GLN A 206 8.16 -4.47 7.13
C GLN A 206 7.29 -4.01 8.30
N HIS A 207 6.01 -4.42 8.31
CA HIS A 207 5.06 -4.05 9.36
C HIS A 207 5.40 -4.66 10.73
N ASN A 208 6.02 -5.85 10.77
CA ASN A 208 6.47 -6.49 12.02
C ASN A 208 7.66 -5.77 12.66
N VAL A 209 8.50 -5.10 11.85
CA VAL A 209 9.63 -4.30 12.36
C VAL A 209 9.14 -2.98 12.93
N ASP A 210 8.24 -2.32 12.20
CA ASP A 210 7.69 -1.02 12.58
C ASP A 210 6.40 -0.74 11.79
N ARG A 211 5.72 0.32 12.16
CA ARG A 211 4.60 0.84 11.41
C ARG A 211 5.08 1.35 10.04
N ALA A 212 4.62 0.72 8.98
CA ALA A 212 5.03 1.02 7.61
C ALA A 212 3.85 1.48 6.75
N THR A 213 4.05 2.55 6.00
CA THR A 213 3.23 2.96 4.87
C THR A 213 3.91 2.52 3.58
N PHE A 214 3.11 2.07 2.62
CA PHE A 214 3.59 1.54 1.34
C PHE A 214 3.21 2.51 0.20
N ALA A 215 4.21 2.97 -0.54
CA ALA A 215 4.01 3.71 -1.78
C ALA A 215 4.22 2.77 -2.97
N ILE A 216 3.21 2.63 -3.82
CA ILE A 216 3.31 1.90 -5.09
C ILE A 216 3.51 2.90 -6.21
N HIS A 217 4.49 2.59 -7.08
CA HIS A 217 4.70 3.28 -8.35
C HIS A 217 4.74 2.23 -9.45
N GLU A 218 3.92 2.41 -10.47
CA GLU A 218 3.73 1.39 -11.52
C GLU A 218 3.62 2.05 -12.90
N ILE A 219 4.27 1.42 -13.89
CA ILE A 219 4.08 1.70 -15.30
C ILE A 219 3.73 0.39 -16.01
N THR A 220 2.72 0.44 -16.88
CA THR A 220 2.23 -0.73 -17.60
C THR A 220 2.07 -0.44 -19.07
N CYS A 221 2.59 -1.34 -19.92
CA CYS A 221 2.39 -1.36 -21.35
C CYS A 221 1.70 -2.64 -21.78
N THR A 222 0.62 -2.55 -22.54
CA THR A 222 -0.12 -3.68 -23.09
C THR A 222 0.00 -3.68 -24.60
N TYR A 223 0.32 -4.85 -25.20
CA TYR A 223 0.48 -5.03 -26.64
C TYR A 223 -0.52 -6.02 -27.23
N TYR A 224 -1.00 -7.00 -26.45
CA TYR A 224 -1.92 -8.02 -26.91
C TYR A 224 -3.00 -8.30 -25.87
N SER A 225 -4.15 -8.76 -26.33
CA SER A 225 -5.20 -9.29 -25.47
C SER A 225 -5.89 -10.44 -26.16
N TYR A 226 -6.24 -11.49 -25.41
CA TYR A 226 -7.08 -12.57 -25.89
C TYR A 226 -7.80 -13.28 -24.75
N ARG A 227 -8.84 -14.02 -25.07
CA ARG A 227 -9.54 -14.92 -24.16
C ARG A 227 -9.59 -16.33 -24.72
N LEU A 228 -9.82 -17.30 -23.85
CA LEU A 228 -10.10 -18.69 -24.24
C LEU A 228 -11.57 -18.87 -24.63
N ALA A 229 -11.86 -19.95 -25.34
CA ALA A 229 -13.22 -20.40 -25.58
C ALA A 229 -13.92 -20.72 -24.26
N ASP A 230 -15.26 -20.69 -24.26
CA ASP A 230 -16.04 -20.97 -23.05
C ASP A 230 -15.94 -22.45 -22.64
N HIS A 231 -15.81 -23.36 -23.62
CA HIS A 231 -15.55 -24.81 -23.43
C HIS A 231 -14.23 -25.19 -24.09
N PRO A 232 -13.09 -24.83 -23.48
CA PRO A 232 -11.79 -25.08 -24.08
C PRO A 232 -11.37 -26.54 -23.88
N GLN A 233 -10.65 -27.11 -24.85
CA GLN A 233 -10.09 -28.44 -24.72
C GLN A 233 -9.13 -28.53 -23.53
N LEU A 234 -9.37 -29.44 -22.59
CA LEU A 234 -8.51 -29.65 -21.43
C LEU A 234 -7.18 -30.29 -21.81
N SER A 235 -6.13 -30.02 -21.05
CA SER A 235 -4.86 -30.70 -21.20
C SER A 235 -5.00 -32.19 -20.83
N ALA A 236 -4.28 -33.07 -21.53
CA ALA A 236 -4.33 -34.51 -21.25
C ALA A 236 -3.92 -34.87 -19.80
N ALA A 237 -2.96 -34.12 -19.24
CA ALA A 237 -2.52 -34.28 -17.87
C ALA A 237 -3.61 -33.92 -16.85
N PHE A 238 -4.28 -32.77 -17.06
CA PHE A 238 -5.37 -32.33 -16.18
C PHE A 238 -6.55 -33.30 -16.25
N THR A 239 -6.95 -33.70 -17.45
CA THR A 239 -8.02 -34.70 -17.66
C THR A 239 -7.71 -36.01 -16.95
N LYS A 240 -6.46 -36.51 -17.04
CA LYS A 240 -6.03 -37.72 -16.31
C LYS A 240 -6.17 -37.58 -14.80
N HIS A 241 -5.76 -36.44 -14.24
CA HIS A 241 -5.89 -36.18 -12.82
C HIS A 241 -7.35 -36.04 -12.36
N LEU A 242 -8.23 -35.42 -13.17
CA LEU A 242 -9.66 -35.35 -12.87
C LEU A 242 -10.32 -36.70 -12.80
N LYS A 243 -9.99 -37.62 -13.76
CA LYS A 243 -10.52 -38.98 -13.80
C LYS A 243 -10.11 -39.83 -12.57
N GLY A 244 -9.03 -39.46 -11.89
CA GLY A 244 -8.56 -40.11 -10.67
C GLY A 244 -9.21 -39.58 -9.39
N LEU A 245 -10.10 -38.57 -9.45
CA LEU A 245 -10.75 -38.00 -8.27
C LEU A 245 -11.99 -38.83 -7.87
N PRO A 246 -12.18 -39.11 -6.57
CA PRO A 246 -13.34 -39.83 -6.07
C PRO A 246 -14.62 -38.95 -6.13
N ARG A 247 -15.72 -39.58 -6.53
CA ARG A 247 -17.05 -38.96 -6.56
C ARG A 247 -17.74 -38.94 -5.20
N ASN A 248 -17.32 -39.77 -4.28
CA ASN A 248 -17.98 -39.97 -2.98
C ASN A 248 -17.84 -38.76 -2.05
N THR A 249 -18.57 -38.80 -0.94
CA THR A 249 -18.48 -37.82 0.14
C THR A 249 -17.01 -37.59 0.55
N ILE A 250 -16.66 -36.34 0.85
CA ILE A 250 -15.30 -35.93 1.19
C ILE A 250 -14.88 -36.59 2.52
N THR A 251 -13.99 -37.57 2.43
CA THR A 251 -13.25 -38.16 3.56
C THR A 251 -11.88 -37.53 3.67
N SER A 252 -11.13 -37.80 4.73
CA SER A 252 -9.75 -37.32 4.86
C SER A 252 -8.85 -37.77 3.69
N GLN A 253 -9.03 -39.00 3.22
CA GLN A 253 -8.25 -39.54 2.10
C GLN A 253 -8.64 -38.89 0.75
N SER A 254 -9.94 -38.75 0.48
CA SER A 254 -10.41 -38.07 -0.75
C SER A 254 -10.03 -36.62 -0.77
N ARG A 255 -10.10 -35.90 0.38
CA ARG A 255 -9.63 -34.53 0.55
C ARG A 255 -8.17 -34.36 0.13
N ALA A 256 -7.29 -35.29 0.53
CA ALA A 256 -5.88 -35.23 0.17
C ALA A 256 -5.65 -35.30 -1.36
N LEU A 257 -6.48 -36.08 -2.09
CA LEU A 257 -6.38 -36.15 -3.56
C LEU A 257 -6.81 -34.82 -4.21
N TYR A 258 -7.91 -34.20 -3.76
CA TYR A 258 -8.32 -32.88 -4.23
C TYR A 258 -7.28 -31.79 -3.88
N ARG A 259 -6.67 -31.85 -2.68
CA ARG A 259 -5.59 -30.93 -2.29
C ARG A 259 -4.36 -31.07 -3.19
N ARG A 260 -3.97 -32.28 -3.55
CA ARG A 260 -2.87 -32.51 -4.51
C ARG A 260 -3.17 -31.90 -5.89
N LEU A 261 -4.44 -31.94 -6.34
CA LEU A 261 -4.85 -31.26 -7.58
C LEU A 261 -4.63 -29.75 -7.46
N ILE A 262 -5.05 -29.15 -6.32
CA ILE A 262 -4.86 -27.71 -6.05
C ILE A 262 -3.37 -27.37 -5.95
N ASP A 263 -2.55 -28.20 -5.32
CA ASP A 263 -1.10 -27.99 -5.23
C ASP A 263 -0.44 -27.96 -6.62
N THR A 264 -0.97 -28.74 -7.58
CA THR A 264 -0.44 -28.82 -8.95
C THR A 264 -0.96 -27.70 -9.84
N TYR A 265 -2.29 -27.49 -9.85
CA TYR A 265 -2.96 -26.60 -10.81
C TYR A 265 -3.48 -25.30 -10.19
N GLY A 266 -3.34 -25.11 -8.89
CA GLY A 266 -3.88 -23.96 -8.17
C GLY A 266 -5.38 -24.10 -7.92
N THR A 267 -6.02 -22.95 -7.68
CA THR A 267 -7.45 -22.84 -7.37
C THR A 267 -8.29 -22.46 -8.60
N HIS A 268 -7.65 -21.80 -9.57
CA HIS A 268 -8.26 -21.20 -10.75
C HIS A 268 -7.45 -21.54 -12.00
N TYR A 269 -8.01 -21.23 -13.17
CA TYR A 269 -7.29 -21.19 -14.43
C TYR A 269 -7.40 -19.81 -15.07
N ILE A 270 -6.40 -19.45 -15.86
CA ILE A 270 -6.36 -18.17 -16.56
C ILE A 270 -7.20 -18.28 -17.82
N HIS A 271 -8.32 -17.52 -17.86
CA HIS A 271 -9.28 -17.53 -18.96
C HIS A 271 -9.03 -16.41 -19.99
N GLN A 272 -8.66 -15.22 -19.50
CA GLN A 272 -8.37 -14.08 -20.36
C GLN A 272 -7.11 -13.38 -19.87
N VAL A 273 -6.35 -12.84 -20.81
CA VAL A 273 -5.10 -12.12 -20.50
C VAL A 273 -4.99 -10.82 -21.29
N GLN A 274 -4.34 -9.85 -20.66
CA GLN A 274 -3.69 -8.73 -21.33
C GLN A 274 -2.18 -8.93 -21.21
N LEU A 275 -1.47 -8.86 -22.33
CA LEU A 275 -0.06 -9.17 -22.44
C LEU A 275 0.75 -7.92 -22.78
N GLY A 276 1.92 -7.85 -22.19
CA GLY A 276 2.84 -6.75 -22.40
C GLY A 276 3.94 -6.74 -21.34
N GLY A 277 4.13 -5.61 -20.68
CA GLY A 277 5.08 -5.49 -19.60
C GLY A 277 4.65 -4.51 -18.52
N LYS A 278 5.19 -4.72 -17.33
CA LYS A 278 4.93 -3.92 -16.15
C LYS A 278 6.20 -3.77 -15.33
N VAL A 279 6.54 -2.55 -14.93
CA VAL A 279 7.53 -2.25 -13.91
C VAL A 279 6.80 -1.67 -12.71
N ARG A 280 6.97 -2.27 -11.55
CA ARG A 280 6.32 -1.88 -10.30
C ARG A 280 7.36 -1.78 -9.20
N ARG A 281 7.43 -0.62 -8.54
CA ARG A 281 8.22 -0.40 -7.33
C ARG A 281 7.30 -0.20 -6.15
N ILE A 282 7.46 -1.04 -5.14
CA ILE A 282 6.76 -0.94 -3.86
C ILE A 282 7.78 -0.47 -2.84
N THR A 283 7.57 0.71 -2.28
CA THR A 283 8.43 1.30 -1.25
C THR A 283 7.70 1.25 0.07
N ALA A 284 8.24 0.49 1.03
CA ALA A 284 7.83 0.56 2.42
C ALA A 284 8.66 1.62 3.14
N PHE A 285 8.03 2.57 3.83
CA PHE A 285 8.72 3.54 4.67
C PHE A 285 8.11 3.59 6.07
N ARG A 286 8.94 3.88 7.06
CA ARG A 286 8.56 3.89 8.48
C ARG A 286 7.79 5.16 8.79
N THR A 287 6.47 5.02 8.96
CA THR A 287 5.52 6.14 9.10
C THR A 287 5.89 7.09 10.24
N CYS A 288 6.17 6.54 11.44
CA CYS A 288 6.44 7.36 12.60
C CYS A 288 7.80 8.09 12.54
N LEU A 289 8.79 7.48 11.91
CA LEU A 289 10.05 8.19 11.64
C LEU A 289 9.86 9.34 10.65
N ALA A 290 9.01 9.17 9.64
CA ALA A 290 8.65 10.24 8.70
C ALA A 290 8.03 11.42 9.45
N THR A 291 7.02 11.17 10.28
CA THR A 291 6.33 12.18 11.09
C THR A 291 7.30 12.95 11.98
N LEU A 292 8.15 12.25 12.74
CA LEU A 292 9.15 12.88 13.63
C LEU A 292 10.22 13.70 12.90
N LYS A 293 10.45 13.41 11.60
CA LYS A 293 11.37 14.18 10.75
C LYS A 293 10.67 15.29 9.97
N GLY A 294 9.38 15.50 10.19
CA GLY A 294 8.58 16.56 9.54
C GLY A 294 8.22 16.26 8.09
N PHE A 295 8.21 14.97 7.68
CA PHE A 295 7.73 14.53 6.38
C PHE A 295 6.31 14.00 6.47
N SER A 296 5.42 14.51 5.63
CA SER A 296 4.14 13.88 5.39
C SER A 296 4.28 12.73 4.39
N GLU A 297 3.39 11.75 4.47
CA GLU A 297 3.36 10.62 3.52
C GLU A 297 3.15 11.08 2.07
N ALA A 298 2.35 12.13 1.87
CA ALA A 298 2.13 12.72 0.56
C ALA A 298 3.41 13.38 -0.02
N GLU A 299 4.22 14.03 0.80
CA GLU A 299 5.52 14.58 0.39
C GLU A 299 6.48 13.46 0.00
N ILE A 300 6.57 12.39 0.80
CA ILE A 300 7.42 11.22 0.47
C ILE A 300 6.99 10.61 -0.86
N LYS A 301 5.67 10.38 -1.07
CA LYS A 301 5.14 9.88 -2.33
C LYS A 301 5.52 10.76 -3.52
N LYS A 302 5.43 12.10 -3.38
CA LYS A 302 5.82 13.05 -4.44
C LYS A 302 7.32 12.96 -4.75
N CYS A 303 8.16 12.86 -3.73
CA CYS A 303 9.62 12.72 -3.92
C CYS A 303 9.99 11.42 -4.62
N LEU A 304 9.41 10.29 -4.20
CA LEU A 304 9.61 8.98 -4.84
C LEU A 304 9.12 8.97 -6.30
N ASN A 305 8.01 9.66 -6.59
CA ASN A 305 7.49 9.79 -7.95
C ASN A 305 8.47 10.59 -8.83
N ALA A 306 8.99 11.71 -8.33
CA ALA A 306 9.95 12.54 -9.08
C ALA A 306 11.27 11.78 -9.35
N GLU A 307 11.81 11.06 -8.35
CA GLU A 307 12.98 10.20 -8.49
C GLU A 307 12.79 9.16 -9.61
N LEU A 308 11.69 8.42 -9.58
CA LEU A 308 11.44 7.39 -10.59
C LEU A 308 11.21 7.97 -11.98
N ARG A 309 10.55 9.13 -12.10
CA ARG A 309 10.37 9.80 -13.40
C ARG A 309 11.67 10.26 -14.00
N MET A 310 12.64 10.68 -13.17
CA MET A 310 14.00 10.99 -13.65
C MET A 310 14.76 9.71 -14.05
N ALA A 311 14.73 8.69 -13.21
CA ALA A 311 15.38 7.43 -13.48
C ALA A 311 14.89 6.77 -14.78
N LEU A 312 13.60 6.90 -15.11
CA LEU A 312 12.99 6.36 -16.33
C LEU A 312 13.09 7.32 -17.55
N GLY A 313 13.77 8.46 -17.42
CA GLY A 313 13.92 9.42 -18.51
C GLY A 313 12.65 10.25 -18.83
N PHE A 314 11.64 10.27 -17.93
CA PHE A 314 10.42 11.06 -18.10
C PHE A 314 10.57 12.52 -17.66
N LEU A 315 11.63 12.83 -16.94
CA LEU A 315 12.03 14.18 -16.54
C LEU A 315 13.50 14.36 -16.87
N PRO A 316 13.92 15.58 -17.24
CA PRO A 316 15.34 15.83 -17.49
C PRO A 316 16.16 15.62 -16.21
N ALA A 317 17.38 15.14 -16.35
CA ALA A 317 18.28 14.84 -15.23
C ALA A 317 18.60 16.05 -14.34
N ASN A 318 18.45 17.27 -14.88
CA ASN A 318 18.64 18.53 -14.17
C ASN A 318 17.34 19.10 -13.55
N ALA A 319 16.24 18.35 -13.55
CA ALA A 319 15.02 18.77 -12.88
C ALA A 319 15.30 18.98 -11.38
N SER A 320 15.01 20.17 -10.87
CA SER A 320 15.23 20.48 -9.45
C SER A 320 14.14 19.84 -8.58
N TYR A 321 14.59 19.21 -7.53
CA TYR A 321 13.73 18.76 -6.44
C TYR A 321 13.44 19.89 -5.46
N SER A 322 12.39 19.73 -4.66
CA SER A 322 12.26 20.57 -3.47
C SER A 322 13.40 20.24 -2.48
N ASN A 323 13.84 21.23 -1.69
CA ASN A 323 14.87 21.02 -0.66
C ASN A 323 14.55 19.83 0.26
N LYS A 324 13.26 19.58 0.53
CA LYS A 324 12.80 18.42 1.31
C LYS A 324 13.06 17.10 0.60
N CYS A 325 12.84 17.01 -0.71
CA CYS A 325 13.14 15.79 -1.46
C CYS A 325 14.65 15.55 -1.56
N ASP A 326 15.46 16.59 -1.70
CA ASP A 326 16.92 16.49 -1.66
C ASP A 326 17.39 15.94 -0.30
N MET A 327 16.83 16.41 0.79
CA MET A 327 17.12 15.86 2.13
C MET A 327 16.74 14.38 2.24
N LEU A 328 15.61 14.00 1.67
CA LEU A 328 15.11 12.62 1.70
C LEU A 328 15.97 11.69 0.83
N MET A 329 16.42 12.14 -0.37
CA MET A 329 17.05 11.31 -1.39
C MET A 329 18.57 11.33 -1.34
N LYS A 330 19.21 12.47 -1.07
CA LYS A 330 20.68 12.62 -1.06
C LYS A 330 21.34 12.23 0.26
N GLY A 331 20.53 11.81 1.24
CA GLY A 331 21.10 11.22 2.45
C GLY A 331 21.96 12.14 3.29
N ASN A 332 21.71 13.47 3.34
CA ASN A 332 22.31 14.38 4.32
C ASN A 332 21.84 14.06 5.76
N MET A 333 21.00 13.05 5.89
CA MET A 333 20.76 12.30 7.12
C MET A 333 21.84 11.22 7.24
N SER A 334 22.40 11.03 8.42
CA SER A 334 23.42 9.99 8.69
C SER A 334 23.08 8.69 7.95
N MET A 335 24.06 8.08 7.27
CA MET A 335 23.88 6.90 6.40
C MET A 335 23.08 5.77 7.06
N GLY A 336 23.12 5.62 8.39
CA GLY A 336 22.32 4.66 9.16
C GLY A 336 20.80 4.97 9.20
N PHE A 337 20.38 6.21 8.94
CA PHE A 337 18.96 6.57 8.88
C PHE A 337 18.33 6.12 7.56
N TYR A 338 18.98 6.35 6.43
CA TYR A 338 18.43 6.02 5.11
C TYR A 338 18.23 4.51 4.91
N GLN A 339 19.21 3.69 5.32
CA GLN A 339 19.11 2.23 5.21
C GLN A 339 18.02 1.61 6.11
N GLY A 340 17.63 2.29 7.21
CA GLY A 340 16.55 1.83 8.09
C GLY A 340 15.19 2.46 7.84
N PHE A 341 15.10 3.51 7.01
CA PHE A 341 13.89 4.30 6.81
C PHE A 341 13.00 3.78 5.69
N MET A 342 13.58 3.35 4.57
CA MET A 342 12.87 2.83 3.41
C MET A 342 13.41 1.48 2.96
N THR A 343 12.50 0.63 2.48
CA THR A 343 12.83 -0.64 1.82
C THR A 343 12.03 -0.74 0.53
N HIS A 344 12.67 -1.19 -0.54
CA HIS A 344 12.06 -1.29 -1.85
C HIS A 344 11.91 -2.74 -2.29
N LYS A 345 10.80 -3.04 -2.98
CA LYS A 345 10.60 -4.27 -3.74
C LYS A 345 10.26 -3.87 -5.17
N ILE A 346 11.04 -4.37 -6.13
CA ILE A 346 10.80 -4.14 -7.55
C ILE A 346 10.27 -5.43 -8.16
N GLU A 347 9.26 -5.30 -9.01
CA GLU A 347 8.65 -6.36 -9.79
C GLU A 347 8.66 -5.93 -11.26
N VAL A 348 9.30 -6.74 -12.11
CA VAL A 348 9.32 -6.55 -13.57
C VAL A 348 8.61 -7.73 -14.21
N THR A 349 7.68 -7.44 -15.10
CA THR A 349 6.87 -8.41 -15.84
C THR A 349 7.07 -8.16 -17.33
N GLY A 350 7.32 -9.21 -18.10
CA GLY A 350 7.57 -9.12 -19.55
C GLY A 350 8.95 -8.59 -19.90
N GLY A 351 9.26 -8.62 -21.20
CA GLY A 351 10.56 -8.24 -21.75
C GLY A 351 11.60 -9.36 -21.68
N GLU A 352 12.79 -9.09 -22.11
CA GLU A 352 13.91 -10.02 -22.01
C GLU A 352 14.29 -10.25 -20.55
N LYS A 353 14.74 -11.48 -20.23
CA LYS A 353 14.95 -11.96 -18.85
C LYS A 353 16.03 -11.23 -18.03
N TYR A 354 16.73 -10.27 -18.60
CA TYR A 354 17.91 -9.62 -18.02
C TYR A 354 17.64 -8.28 -17.33
N PHE A 355 16.38 -7.91 -17.08
CA PHE A 355 16.01 -6.62 -16.48
C PHE A 355 15.40 -6.66 -15.07
N PRO A 356 15.73 -7.62 -14.16
CA PRO A 356 15.13 -7.61 -12.82
C PRO A 356 15.46 -6.34 -12.04
N ASP A 357 16.57 -5.66 -12.36
CA ASP A 357 17.06 -4.48 -11.66
C ASP A 357 17.08 -3.21 -12.52
N ILE A 358 16.10 -3.08 -13.43
CA ILE A 358 16.01 -1.97 -14.41
C ILE A 358 16.18 -0.57 -13.78
N LEU A 359 15.77 -0.39 -12.52
CA LEU A 359 15.87 0.87 -11.78
C LEU A 359 17.22 1.07 -11.06
N TYR A 360 18.10 0.06 -11.07
CA TYR A 360 19.41 0.10 -10.40
C TYR A 360 20.58 0.04 -11.38
N GLN A 361 20.33 0.05 -12.69
CA GLN A 361 21.37 0.05 -13.70
C GLN A 361 22.07 1.41 -13.76
N GLN A 362 23.26 1.46 -14.37
CA GLN A 362 24.02 2.70 -14.54
C GLN A 362 23.26 3.75 -15.37
N ASP A 363 22.50 3.29 -16.38
CA ASP A 363 21.54 4.11 -17.13
C ASP A 363 20.15 3.47 -17.11
N PRO A 364 19.31 3.80 -16.12
CA PRO A 364 17.95 3.25 -16.02
C PRO A 364 17.04 3.65 -17.19
N SER A 365 17.31 4.80 -17.84
CA SER A 365 16.52 5.28 -18.99
C SER A 365 16.72 4.38 -20.20
N ASP A 366 17.98 4.08 -20.56
CA ASP A 366 18.30 3.20 -21.69
C ASP A 366 17.82 1.77 -21.42
N ALA A 367 18.00 1.28 -20.20
CA ALA A 367 17.48 -0.02 -19.78
C ALA A 367 15.95 -0.10 -19.90
N TYR A 368 15.23 0.96 -19.52
CA TYR A 368 13.79 1.05 -19.67
C TYR A 368 13.36 1.04 -21.14
N HIS A 369 14.02 1.80 -22.01
CA HIS A 369 13.71 1.82 -23.43
C HIS A 369 14.00 0.48 -24.11
N SER A 370 15.11 -0.18 -23.78
CA SER A 370 15.45 -1.52 -24.26
C SER A 370 14.39 -2.55 -23.81
N TRP A 371 13.99 -2.52 -22.55
CA TRP A 371 12.91 -3.37 -22.04
C TRP A 371 11.60 -3.13 -22.79
N MET A 372 11.20 -1.88 -22.99
CA MET A 372 9.98 -1.52 -23.71
C MET A 372 9.95 -2.09 -25.14
N ASN A 373 11.08 -1.99 -25.85
CA ASN A 373 11.20 -2.48 -27.20
C ASN A 373 11.09 -4.01 -27.30
N SER A 374 11.57 -4.72 -26.27
CA SER A 374 11.50 -6.19 -26.23
C SER A 374 10.12 -6.76 -25.93
N LEU A 375 9.16 -5.94 -25.47
CA LEU A 375 7.82 -6.39 -25.05
C LEU A 375 6.95 -6.91 -26.19
N GLN A 376 7.18 -6.50 -27.41
CA GLN A 376 6.41 -6.95 -28.58
C GLN A 376 6.68 -8.42 -28.89
N ASP A 377 7.94 -8.86 -28.67
CA ASP A 377 8.39 -10.22 -28.90
C ASP A 377 8.27 -11.08 -27.63
N ASN A 378 8.52 -10.48 -26.47
CA ASN A 378 8.56 -11.16 -25.17
C ASN A 378 7.54 -10.58 -24.17
N PRO A 379 6.23 -10.57 -24.51
CA PRO A 379 5.22 -10.11 -23.57
C PRO A 379 4.98 -11.13 -22.45
N ASP A 380 4.65 -10.62 -21.24
CA ASP A 380 4.09 -11.46 -20.19
C ASP A 380 2.74 -10.91 -19.73
N VAL A 381 2.06 -11.58 -18.81
CA VAL A 381 0.71 -11.20 -18.40
C VAL A 381 0.75 -10.01 -17.45
N VAL A 382 0.12 -8.92 -17.85
CA VAL A 382 -0.02 -7.69 -17.05
C VAL A 382 -1.39 -7.59 -16.35
N SER A 383 -2.39 -8.31 -16.86
CA SER A 383 -3.73 -8.41 -16.25
C SER A 383 -4.34 -9.78 -16.57
N TYR A 384 -5.06 -10.34 -15.60
CA TYR A 384 -5.69 -11.66 -15.67
C TYR A 384 -7.22 -11.54 -15.52
N ALA A 385 -7.97 -12.43 -16.24
CA ALA A 385 -9.27 -12.89 -15.80
C ALA A 385 -9.16 -14.38 -15.52
N ILE A 386 -9.55 -14.80 -14.32
CA ILE A 386 -9.43 -16.19 -13.88
C ILE A 386 -10.79 -16.73 -13.46
N PHE A 387 -11.01 -18.02 -13.67
CA PHE A 387 -12.18 -18.73 -13.19
C PHE A 387 -11.77 -19.92 -12.32
N PRO A 388 -12.57 -20.29 -11.29
CA PRO A 388 -12.32 -21.47 -10.47
C PRO A 388 -12.24 -22.75 -11.29
N LEU A 389 -11.32 -23.65 -10.95
CA LEU A 389 -11.11 -24.90 -11.69
C LEU A 389 -12.35 -25.78 -11.80
N HIS A 390 -13.26 -25.72 -10.81
CA HIS A 390 -14.48 -26.53 -10.80
C HIS A 390 -15.44 -26.22 -11.96
N HIS A 391 -15.32 -25.04 -12.61
CA HIS A 391 -16.11 -24.68 -13.80
C HIS A 391 -15.75 -25.53 -15.03
N LEU A 392 -14.54 -26.13 -15.06
CA LEU A 392 -14.08 -26.98 -16.15
C LEU A 392 -14.46 -28.47 -15.97
N VAL A 393 -15.13 -28.80 -14.87
CA VAL A 393 -15.41 -30.20 -14.49
C VAL A 393 -16.87 -30.51 -14.85
N GLU A 394 -17.06 -31.39 -15.84
CA GLU A 394 -18.38 -31.83 -16.31
C GLU A 394 -19.13 -32.69 -15.27
N ASP A 395 -18.40 -33.51 -14.51
CA ASP A 395 -19.00 -34.33 -13.46
C ASP A 395 -19.44 -33.45 -12.29
N SER A 396 -20.74 -33.36 -12.06
CA SER A 396 -21.35 -32.47 -11.06
C SER A 396 -20.87 -32.74 -9.63
N GLN A 397 -20.64 -34.02 -9.27
CA GLN A 397 -20.19 -34.37 -7.92
C GLN A 397 -18.73 -34.03 -7.70
N ILE A 398 -17.86 -34.30 -8.69
CA ILE A 398 -16.44 -33.91 -8.62
C ILE A 398 -16.33 -32.39 -8.63
N SER A 399 -17.14 -31.69 -9.44
CA SER A 399 -17.20 -30.22 -9.47
C SER A 399 -17.58 -29.63 -8.10
N ALA A 400 -18.64 -30.16 -7.46
CA ALA A 400 -19.07 -29.74 -6.13
C ALA A 400 -18.00 -29.98 -5.06
N ASN A 401 -17.38 -31.17 -5.06
CA ASN A 401 -16.29 -31.49 -4.14
C ASN A 401 -15.08 -30.57 -4.35
N LEU A 402 -14.67 -30.35 -5.59
CA LEU A 402 -13.54 -29.46 -5.92
C LEU A 402 -13.83 -28.02 -5.48
N ARG A 403 -15.07 -27.52 -5.73
CA ARG A 403 -15.52 -26.22 -5.24
C ARG A 403 -15.38 -26.08 -3.73
N ALA A 404 -15.85 -27.09 -2.98
CA ALA A 404 -15.78 -27.07 -1.52
C ALA A 404 -14.32 -27.04 -1.02
N ILE A 405 -13.44 -27.88 -1.59
CA ILE A 405 -12.03 -27.94 -1.18
C ILE A 405 -11.25 -26.68 -1.59
N ILE A 406 -11.54 -26.06 -2.74
CA ILE A 406 -10.97 -24.75 -3.12
C ILE A 406 -11.39 -23.69 -2.12
N SER A 407 -12.67 -23.63 -1.74
CA SER A 407 -13.17 -22.67 -0.75
C SER A 407 -12.50 -22.86 0.61
N GLU A 408 -12.39 -24.10 1.07
CA GLU A 408 -11.69 -24.47 2.31
C GLU A 408 -10.21 -24.05 2.27
N TYR A 409 -9.49 -24.34 1.18
CA TYR A 409 -8.08 -23.96 1.00
C TYR A 409 -7.87 -22.45 1.10
N ILE A 410 -8.76 -21.66 0.47
CA ILE A 410 -8.69 -20.21 0.52
C ILE A 410 -8.97 -19.69 1.94
N GLN A 411 -9.99 -20.24 2.61
CA GLN A 411 -10.37 -19.84 3.98
C GLN A 411 -9.29 -20.18 5.02
N GLU A 412 -8.65 -21.32 4.93
CA GLU A 412 -7.55 -21.71 5.81
C GLU A 412 -6.32 -20.80 5.73
N ASN A 413 -6.15 -20.16 4.59
CA ASN A 413 -5.01 -19.29 4.31
C ASN A 413 -5.31 -17.78 4.48
N LYS A 414 -6.49 -17.43 4.97
CA LYS A 414 -6.89 -16.03 5.18
C LYS A 414 -5.96 -15.28 6.14
N LEU A 415 -5.78 -13.99 5.90
CA LEU A 415 -5.14 -13.07 6.84
C LEU A 415 -6.22 -12.28 7.60
N GLN A 416 -6.06 -12.13 8.91
CA GLN A 416 -7.00 -11.40 9.77
C GLN A 416 -6.29 -10.81 11.01
N GLY A 417 -6.98 -9.90 11.70
CA GLY A 417 -6.49 -9.31 12.95
C GLY A 417 -5.19 -8.54 12.78
N ASP A 418 -4.25 -8.74 13.68
CA ASP A 418 -2.96 -8.03 13.72
C ASP A 418 -2.11 -8.22 12.48
N GLN A 419 -2.33 -9.31 11.72
CA GLN A 419 -1.64 -9.57 10.45
C GLN A 419 -1.98 -8.54 9.36
N LEU A 420 -3.07 -7.78 9.53
CA LEU A 420 -3.52 -6.75 8.58
C LEU A 420 -2.90 -5.37 8.84
N GLY A 421 -2.19 -5.21 9.95
CA GLY A 421 -1.54 -3.95 10.30
C GLY A 421 -2.48 -2.85 10.78
N LEU A 422 -3.69 -3.23 11.22
CA LEU A 422 -4.65 -2.30 11.78
C LEU A 422 -4.42 -2.20 13.30
N LYS A 423 -3.78 -1.13 13.76
CA LYS A 423 -3.62 -0.84 15.19
C LYS A 423 -4.48 0.35 15.58
N ASN A 424 -5.28 0.18 16.62
CA ASN A 424 -5.94 1.29 17.29
C ASN A 424 -5.02 1.79 18.40
N CYS A 425 -4.85 3.10 18.53
CA CYS A 425 -4.14 3.72 19.64
C CYS A 425 -5.12 4.47 20.53
N SER A 426 -4.85 4.45 21.83
CA SER A 426 -5.52 5.36 22.74
C SER A 426 -5.00 6.78 22.51
N PRO A 427 -5.86 7.78 22.41
CA PRO A 427 -5.43 9.16 22.28
C PRO A 427 -4.53 9.55 23.46
N THR A 428 -3.33 10.04 23.17
CA THR A 428 -2.42 10.65 24.15
C THR A 428 -1.96 12.00 23.62
N PRO A 429 -1.56 12.94 24.47
CA PRO A 429 -1.23 14.31 24.05
C PRO A 429 -0.13 14.42 22.98
N ASN A 430 0.74 13.41 22.88
CA ASN A 430 1.87 13.42 21.95
C ASN A 430 1.78 12.33 20.86
N LEU A 431 0.60 11.77 20.60
CA LEU A 431 0.39 10.82 19.48
C LEU A 431 -0.58 11.38 18.45
N ASP A 432 -0.29 11.12 17.18
CA ASP A 432 -1.22 11.36 16.07
C ASP A 432 -2.23 10.19 15.93
N HIS A 433 -3.12 10.31 14.95
CA HIS A 433 -4.13 9.29 14.62
C HIS A 433 -3.51 7.94 14.15
N ASN A 434 -2.25 7.96 13.71
CA ASN A 434 -1.48 6.77 13.36
C ASN A 434 -0.70 6.20 14.56
N CYS A 435 -0.92 6.69 15.77
CA CYS A 435 -0.16 6.41 16.99
C CYS A 435 1.34 6.72 16.87
N CYS A 436 1.70 7.66 16.03
CA CYS A 436 3.08 8.12 15.93
C CYS A 436 3.31 9.30 16.85
N PRO A 437 4.46 9.40 17.54
CA PRO A 437 4.76 10.55 18.37
C PRO A 437 4.92 11.81 17.49
N LEU A 438 4.23 12.86 17.89
CA LEU A 438 4.23 14.15 17.16
C LEU A 438 5.55 14.90 17.37
N ARG A 439 6.13 14.80 18.56
CA ARG A 439 7.39 15.45 18.93
C ARG A 439 8.29 14.50 19.70
N ALA A 440 9.57 14.50 19.38
CA ALA A 440 10.61 13.84 20.16
C ALA A 440 10.94 14.66 21.42
N GLY A 441 11.63 14.07 22.35
CA GLY A 441 12.11 14.75 23.56
C GLY A 441 11.03 15.00 24.61
N ARG A 442 9.92 14.26 24.60
CA ARG A 442 8.80 14.43 25.54
C ARG A 442 8.63 13.23 26.46
N GLY A 443 8.23 13.53 27.71
CA GLY A 443 7.98 12.51 28.73
C GLY A 443 7.20 13.07 29.91
N ALA A 444 6.56 12.18 30.68
CA ALA A 444 5.84 12.52 31.89
C ALA A 444 6.81 12.69 33.07
N LEU A 445 6.82 13.89 33.65
CA LEU A 445 7.64 14.20 34.84
C LEU A 445 6.77 14.13 36.11
N LYS A 446 7.23 13.33 37.06
CA LYS A 446 6.78 13.34 38.46
C LYS A 446 7.95 13.85 39.31
N LEU A 447 7.68 14.82 40.19
CA LEU A 447 8.66 15.43 41.11
C LEU A 447 8.17 15.28 42.56
N GLU A 448 9.07 14.96 43.46
CA GLU A 448 8.81 14.93 44.90
C GLU A 448 9.83 15.79 45.65
N ILE A 449 9.35 16.81 46.34
CA ILE A 449 10.16 17.61 47.24
C ILE A 449 10.08 17.00 48.63
N HIS A 450 11.17 16.41 49.11
CA HIS A 450 11.14 15.69 50.37
C HIS A 450 11.33 16.61 51.55
N ARG A 451 12.50 17.26 51.67
CA ARG A 451 12.88 18.08 52.83
C ARG A 451 14.03 19.00 52.48
N ALA A 452 14.30 19.96 53.33
CA ALA A 452 15.57 20.62 53.38
C ALA A 452 16.24 20.40 54.75
N ALA A 453 17.49 20.74 54.83
CA ALA A 453 18.26 20.63 56.09
C ALA A 453 19.21 21.81 56.24
N SER A 454 19.39 22.24 57.51
CA SER A 454 20.30 23.30 57.91
C SER A 454 20.05 24.61 57.17
N LEU A 455 18.78 24.93 56.89
CA LEU A 455 18.41 26.24 56.43
C LEU A 455 18.69 27.25 57.55
N LYS A 456 19.39 28.33 57.22
CA LYS A 456 19.65 29.43 58.14
C LYS A 456 19.37 30.73 57.39
N ALA A 457 18.08 30.90 57.03
CA ALA A 457 17.66 32.07 56.28
C ALA A 457 17.59 33.30 57.18
N ASP A 458 17.15 33.13 58.40
CA ASP A 458 17.10 34.13 59.42
C ASP A 458 18.25 34.11 60.44
N THR A 459 18.51 35.28 61.07
CA THR A 459 19.56 35.45 62.09
C THR A 459 19.01 35.23 63.52
N PHE A 460 17.71 35.51 63.73
CA PHE A 460 17.09 35.53 65.07
C PHE A 460 15.92 34.57 65.24
N THR A 461 15.29 34.09 64.14
CA THR A 461 14.22 33.15 64.13
C THR A 461 14.62 31.91 63.31
N LYS A 462 13.84 30.80 63.38
CA LYS A 462 13.97 29.71 62.44
C LYS A 462 13.22 30.04 61.15
N THR A 463 13.56 29.32 60.11
CA THR A 463 13.07 29.54 58.75
C THR A 463 11.60 29.15 58.57
N ASP A 464 10.77 30.01 57.96
CA ASP A 464 9.45 29.73 57.46
C ASP A 464 9.50 29.29 55.98
N ALA A 465 9.97 28.04 55.79
CA ALA A 465 10.49 27.57 54.53
C ALA A 465 9.42 27.13 53.50
N TYR A 466 9.58 27.54 52.26
CA TYR A 466 8.84 27.00 51.10
C TYR A 466 9.75 26.95 49.87
N VAL A 467 9.36 26.12 48.87
CA VAL A 467 10.09 25.90 47.64
C VAL A 467 9.25 26.31 46.43
N LYS A 468 9.74 27.23 45.61
CA LYS A 468 9.21 27.56 44.30
C LYS A 468 9.85 26.65 43.25
N ILE A 469 9.05 26.11 42.36
CA ILE A 469 9.44 25.13 41.34
C ILE A 469 9.07 25.68 39.97
N PHE A 470 10.06 25.75 39.05
CA PHE A 470 9.88 26.24 37.70
C PHE A 470 10.33 25.18 36.70
N TYR A 471 9.44 24.78 35.78
CA TYR A 471 9.78 23.85 34.72
C TYR A 471 8.90 24.08 33.47
N ASN A 472 9.50 24.30 32.30
CA ASN A 472 8.78 24.50 31.04
C ASN A 472 7.66 25.58 31.07
N GLY A 473 7.87 26.67 31.81
CA GLY A 473 6.87 27.73 31.99
C GLY A 473 5.78 27.38 33.02
N ILE A 474 5.82 26.22 33.65
CA ILE A 474 4.94 25.83 34.74
C ILE A 474 5.58 26.27 36.05
N TYR A 475 4.76 26.86 36.93
CA TYR A 475 5.13 27.28 38.27
C TYR A 475 4.32 26.49 39.30
N GLU A 476 5.01 25.95 40.28
CA GLU A 476 4.43 25.30 41.46
C GLU A 476 5.15 25.77 42.72
N GLU A 477 4.51 25.68 43.88
CA GLU A 477 5.18 25.90 45.15
C GLU A 477 4.70 24.94 46.23
N THR A 478 5.55 24.67 47.20
CA THR A 478 5.22 23.86 48.38
C THR A 478 4.40 24.68 49.38
N ALA A 479 3.70 24.01 50.29
CA ALA A 479 3.23 24.66 51.51
C ALA A 479 4.42 25.24 52.29
N THR A 480 4.19 26.31 53.04
CA THR A 480 5.20 26.85 53.98
C THR A 480 5.23 26.00 55.25
N VAL A 481 6.41 25.59 55.66
CA VAL A 481 6.67 24.97 56.96
C VAL A 481 7.23 26.03 57.87
N LEU A 482 6.52 26.33 58.94
CA LEU A 482 6.83 27.44 59.87
C LEU A 482 7.85 27.02 60.90
N ASP A 483 8.73 27.93 61.28
CA ASP A 483 9.67 27.88 62.41
C ASP A 483 10.55 26.59 62.44
N ASP A 484 11.04 26.16 61.25
CA ASP A 484 11.84 24.94 61.12
C ASP A 484 12.99 25.10 60.12
N ASP A 485 14.25 24.97 60.59
CA ASP A 485 15.46 24.94 59.76
C ASP A 485 15.68 23.62 59.03
N ASN A 486 14.87 22.59 59.31
CA ASN A 486 14.91 21.27 58.67
C ASN A 486 13.52 20.84 58.14
N PRO A 487 12.83 21.68 57.36
CA PRO A 487 11.44 21.45 56.96
C PRO A 487 11.27 20.17 56.13
N VAL A 488 10.14 19.47 56.38
CA VAL A 488 9.72 18.28 55.64
C VAL A 488 8.40 18.56 54.93
N TRP A 489 8.42 18.51 53.60
CA TRP A 489 7.22 18.75 52.77
C TRP A 489 6.58 17.46 52.30
N ASN A 490 7.38 16.49 51.78
CA ASN A 490 6.94 15.27 51.11
C ASN A 490 5.87 15.57 50.04
N ALA A 491 6.04 16.70 49.33
CA ALA A 491 5.10 17.21 48.34
C ALA A 491 5.37 16.60 46.97
N THR A 492 4.33 16.13 46.31
CA THR A 492 4.41 15.48 44.98
C THR A 492 3.72 16.36 43.91
N TYR A 493 4.41 16.55 42.79
CA TYR A 493 3.94 17.32 41.63
C TYR A 493 3.97 16.49 40.38
N TYR A 494 2.91 16.61 39.54
CA TYR A 494 2.76 15.91 38.26
C TYR A 494 2.69 16.93 37.14
N PHE A 495 3.70 16.99 36.29
CA PHE A 495 3.79 17.94 35.19
C PHE A 495 3.21 17.42 33.89
N GLY A 496 2.79 16.14 33.84
CA GLY A 496 2.32 15.50 32.61
C GLY A 496 3.44 15.36 31.56
N SER A 497 3.05 15.31 30.27
CA SER A 497 4.01 15.26 29.15
C SER A 497 4.65 16.64 28.96
N VAL A 498 5.94 16.73 29.22
CA VAL A 498 6.78 17.93 29.13
C VAL A 498 8.01 17.68 28.26
N GLU A 499 8.71 18.72 27.87
CA GLU A 499 9.99 18.61 27.16
C GLU A 499 11.09 18.21 28.14
N VAL A 500 11.75 17.08 27.87
CA VAL A 500 12.78 16.48 28.75
C VAL A 500 14.12 17.15 28.54
N GLY A 501 14.85 17.39 29.64
CA GLY A 501 16.18 17.98 29.60
C GLY A 501 16.18 19.52 29.54
N GLN A 502 15.03 20.16 29.79
CA GLN A 502 14.97 21.59 30.06
C GLN A 502 15.36 21.91 31.49
N GLU A 503 15.59 23.18 31.78
CA GLU A 503 15.96 23.65 33.12
C GLU A 503 14.81 23.42 34.12
N LEU A 504 15.08 22.62 35.17
CA LEU A 504 14.23 22.50 36.35
C LEU A 504 14.90 23.29 37.46
N ARG A 505 14.26 24.38 37.88
CA ARG A 505 14.79 25.33 38.85
C ARG A 505 13.97 25.32 40.13
N PHE A 506 14.64 25.19 41.23
CA PHE A 506 14.10 25.31 42.58
C PHE A 506 14.65 26.58 43.23
N GLU A 507 13.76 27.33 43.87
CA GLU A 507 14.17 28.44 44.75
C GLU A 507 13.62 28.16 46.14
N VAL A 508 14.46 28.09 47.12
CA VAL A 508 14.07 27.91 48.52
C VAL A 508 14.04 29.27 49.19
N TRP A 509 12.93 29.59 49.78
CA TRP A 509 12.63 30.88 50.36
C TRP A 509 12.16 30.75 51.79
N ASP A 510 12.41 31.80 52.56
CA ASP A 510 11.86 32.08 53.86
C ASP A 510 10.71 33.11 53.72
N ARG A 511 9.59 32.85 54.35
CA ARG A 511 8.37 33.68 54.24
C ARG A 511 8.27 34.61 55.42
N ASP A 512 8.65 35.84 55.26
CA ASP A 512 8.61 36.88 56.25
C ASP A 512 7.48 37.87 56.09
N VAL A 513 7.15 38.59 57.17
CA VAL A 513 6.07 39.59 57.17
C VAL A 513 6.41 40.81 56.27
N LEU A 514 7.70 41.16 56.15
CA LEU A 514 8.11 42.35 55.39
C LEU A 514 8.78 41.99 54.07
N TYR A 515 9.80 41.14 54.07
CA TYR A 515 10.55 40.75 52.88
C TYR A 515 10.95 39.28 52.99
N ASN A 516 10.60 38.49 51.94
CA ASN A 516 11.02 37.08 51.90
C ASN A 516 12.52 36.96 51.58
N ASP A 517 13.24 36.15 52.33
CA ASP A 517 14.65 35.89 52.14
C ASP A 517 14.87 34.62 51.32
N GLN A 518 15.78 34.67 50.35
CA GLN A 518 16.14 33.50 49.53
C GLN A 518 17.26 32.69 50.16
N ALA A 519 16.96 31.48 50.61
CA ALA A 519 17.97 30.55 51.14
C ALA A 519 18.90 30.00 50.04
N GLY A 520 18.41 29.92 48.80
CA GLY A 520 19.24 29.55 47.67
C GLY A 520 18.43 29.06 46.43
N VAL A 521 19.19 28.78 45.37
CA VAL A 521 18.66 28.28 44.08
C VAL A 521 19.33 26.97 43.71
N CYS A 522 18.58 26.04 43.14
CA CYS A 522 19.08 24.78 42.59
C CYS A 522 18.60 24.63 41.16
N ILE A 523 19.47 24.26 40.25
CA ILE A 523 19.16 24.05 38.84
C ILE A 523 19.66 22.66 38.42
N ILE A 524 18.76 21.89 37.80
CA ILE A 524 19.12 20.60 37.21
C ILE A 524 18.47 20.49 35.81
N PHE A 525 18.94 19.53 35.04
CA PHE A 525 18.40 19.16 33.74
C PHE A 525 17.89 17.70 33.78
N PRO A 526 16.62 17.47 34.05
CA PRO A 526 16.09 16.12 34.28
C PRO A 526 16.21 15.21 33.07
N GLU A 527 16.56 13.95 33.33
CA GLU A 527 16.72 12.88 32.35
C GLU A 527 15.79 11.71 32.68
N ARG A 528 15.58 10.81 31.71
CA ARG A 528 14.75 9.60 31.87
C ARG A 528 15.23 8.76 33.05
N GLY A 529 14.30 8.20 33.78
CA GLY A 529 14.55 7.33 34.94
C GLY A 529 14.07 7.95 36.23
N THR A 530 14.38 7.29 37.35
CA THR A 530 14.10 7.77 38.70
C THR A 530 15.41 8.18 39.37
N HIS A 531 15.45 9.39 39.87
CA HIS A 531 16.63 10.00 40.44
C HIS A 531 16.28 10.60 41.80
N SER A 532 17.10 10.32 42.80
CA SER A 532 17.05 10.96 44.13
C SER A 532 18.31 11.79 44.32
N LEU A 533 18.15 13.08 44.56
CA LEU A 533 19.20 14.07 44.51
C LEU A 533 19.20 14.96 45.77
N SER A 534 20.34 15.52 46.04
CA SER A 534 20.48 16.63 46.97
C SER A 534 21.15 17.80 46.27
N CYS A 535 20.72 19.00 46.60
CA CYS A 535 21.25 20.22 46.02
C CYS A 535 21.73 21.15 47.13
N GLN A 536 23.03 21.51 47.10
CA GLN A 536 23.60 22.47 48.01
C GLN A 536 23.08 23.87 47.68
N LEU A 537 22.42 24.49 48.64
CA LEU A 537 21.96 25.86 48.59
C LEU A 537 23.01 26.80 49.19
N ARG A 538 22.83 28.11 49.06
CA ARG A 538 23.66 29.10 49.77
C ARG A 538 23.52 28.94 51.28
N LYS A 539 22.30 28.62 51.75
CA LYS A 539 21.96 28.38 53.15
C LYS A 539 21.24 27.04 53.26
N GLY A 540 21.97 25.90 53.46
CA GLY A 540 21.40 24.57 53.65
C GLY A 540 21.45 23.65 52.43
N VAL A 541 20.69 22.54 52.48
CA VAL A 541 20.63 21.50 51.43
C VAL A 541 19.16 21.12 51.16
N LEU A 542 18.77 21.12 49.90
CA LEU A 542 17.46 20.64 49.45
C LEU A 542 17.55 19.16 49.02
N TYR A 543 16.62 18.29 49.43
CA TYR A 543 16.52 16.90 49.05
C TYR A 543 15.21 16.68 48.27
N PHE A 544 15.32 16.11 47.10
CA PHE A 544 14.19 15.84 46.20
C PHE A 544 14.42 14.59 45.37
N SER A 545 13.39 14.07 44.80
CA SER A 545 13.47 13.03 43.75
C SER A 545 12.58 13.35 42.60
N TYR A 546 12.94 12.86 41.43
CA TYR A 546 12.09 12.94 40.26
C TYR A 546 12.11 11.64 39.46
N SER A 547 11.03 11.42 38.68
CA SER A 547 11.01 10.36 37.71
C SER A 547 10.48 10.88 36.36
N ILE A 548 11.16 10.50 35.28
CA ILE A 548 10.70 10.75 33.91
C ILE A 548 10.47 9.43 33.21
N LYS A 549 9.23 9.26 32.71
CA LYS A 549 8.87 8.21 31.77
C LYS A 549 8.66 8.85 30.40
N CYS A 550 9.37 8.36 29.36
CA CYS A 550 9.17 8.86 28.00
C CYS A 550 7.73 8.64 27.54
N ASP A 551 7.23 9.56 26.72
CA ASP A 551 5.96 9.36 26.03
C ASP A 551 6.02 8.12 25.13
N ALA A 552 4.86 7.57 24.79
CA ALA A 552 4.75 6.35 24.00
C ALA A 552 5.57 6.44 22.70
N HIS A 553 6.26 5.35 22.38
CA HIS A 553 7.15 5.25 21.21
C HIS A 553 8.37 6.19 21.22
N LEU A 554 8.74 6.75 22.38
CA LEU A 554 9.98 7.49 22.59
C LEU A 554 10.91 6.76 23.57
N SER A 555 12.21 6.94 23.38
CA SER A 555 13.26 6.29 24.18
C SER A 555 14.55 7.13 24.24
N GLY A 556 15.56 6.62 24.95
CA GLY A 556 16.81 7.33 25.19
C GLY A 556 16.72 8.26 26.41
N PHE A 557 17.86 8.74 26.91
CA PHE A 557 17.92 9.45 28.20
C PHE A 557 17.20 10.82 28.18
N ARG A 558 17.05 11.44 27.00
CA ARG A 558 16.21 12.65 26.79
C ARG A 558 14.94 12.39 25.98
N CYS A 559 14.48 11.13 25.91
CA CYS A 559 13.30 10.73 25.13
C CYS A 559 13.34 11.19 23.66
N GLY A 560 14.53 11.38 23.11
CA GLY A 560 14.74 11.93 21.77
C GLY A 560 14.78 10.89 20.64
N ARG A 561 14.76 9.58 20.97
CA ARG A 561 14.85 8.50 20.00
C ARG A 561 13.49 7.84 19.82
N TYR A 562 13.12 7.59 18.57
CA TYR A 562 11.94 6.78 18.26
C TYR A 562 12.15 5.30 18.65
N SER A 563 11.12 4.65 19.20
CA SER A 563 11.05 3.22 19.49
C SER A 563 9.76 2.63 18.88
N PRO A 564 9.86 1.55 18.07
CA PRO A 564 8.66 0.88 17.52
C PRO A 564 7.74 0.29 18.60
N THR A 565 8.32 -0.08 19.76
CA THR A 565 7.58 -0.58 20.91
C THR A 565 7.30 0.57 21.86
N ALA A 566 6.05 0.70 22.31
CA ALA A 566 5.71 1.57 23.43
C ALA A 566 6.29 0.97 24.70
N GLU A 567 7.12 1.74 25.44
CA GLU A 567 7.66 1.36 26.75
C GLU A 567 6.64 1.57 27.88
#